data_d4a2c98e0591862a632db459e6fcc931
#
_entry.id   d4a2c98e0591862a632db459e6fcc931
#
_cell.length_a   1.000
_cell.length_b   1.000
_cell.length_c   1.000
_cell.angle_alpha   90.00
_cell.angle_beta   90.00
_cell.angle_gamma   90.00
#
_symmetry.space_group_name_H-M   'P 1'
#
loop_
_entity.id
_entity.type
_entity.pdbx_description
1 polymer ?
#
loop_
_entity_poly.entity_id
_entity_poly.type
_entity_poly.pdbx_seq_one_letter_code
_entity_poly.pdbx_strand_id
1 'polypeptide(L)'
;MEKRINKSILLFAYVVVFLICVKVIRIRGEGILWTQCLAYILLGLLAVYIFRDEIKTGVKLWKINPIKNVLWLIGCFIADMGLNILSNYLQYVLYPDYISMQENSIERAFSSSVPDIVLILALGIFGPILEEAIYRLFLVGNLSKKISSFIVIPVSALLFMAMHMNALTLPELISHLPKFFTGLVYGITYKVTKNSTISIGLHVFNNLPTLILIAISVA
;
A
#
# COMPACT_ATOMS: atom_id res chain seq x y z
N MET A 1 15.85 17.22 28.16
CA MET A 1 14.52 16.51 28.07
C MET A 1 13.94 16.80 26.69
N GLU A 2 14.24 15.96 25.71
CA GLU A 2 13.59 16.06 24.39
C GLU A 2 12.09 15.77 24.58
N LYS A 3 11.24 16.75 24.30
CA LYS A 3 9.78 16.55 24.25
C LYS A 3 9.51 15.50 23.20
N ARG A 4 9.31 14.24 23.60
CA ARG A 4 8.75 13.22 22.69
C ARG A 4 7.42 13.77 22.18
N ILE A 5 7.43 14.29 20.96
CA ILE A 5 6.19 14.61 20.24
C ILE A 5 5.30 13.38 20.39
N ASN A 6 4.08 13.59 20.88
CA ASN A 6 3.18 12.48 21.13
C ASN A 6 2.97 11.74 19.79
N LYS A 7 3.51 10.53 19.69
CA LYS A 7 3.53 9.72 18.46
C LYS A 7 2.12 9.59 17.85
N SER A 8 1.08 9.65 18.68
CA SER A 8 -0.32 9.62 18.26
C SER A 8 -0.76 10.89 17.53
N ILE A 9 -0.29 12.07 17.95
CA ILE A 9 -0.62 13.36 17.29
C ILE A 9 0.08 13.43 15.94
N LEU A 10 1.36 13.09 15.91
CA LEU A 10 2.13 13.06 14.67
C LEU A 10 1.50 12.09 13.64
N LEU A 11 1.03 10.95 14.13
CA LEU A 11 0.40 9.92 13.36
C LEU A 11 -0.98 10.34 12.84
N PHE A 12 -1.78 11.00 13.68
CA PHE A 12 -3.08 11.55 13.26
C PHE A 12 -2.88 12.61 12.17
N ALA A 13 -1.95 13.56 12.38
CA ALA A 13 -1.61 14.57 11.40
C ALA A 13 -1.16 13.94 10.06
N TYR A 14 -0.35 12.89 10.13
CA TYR A 14 0.11 12.15 8.98
C TYR A 14 -1.04 11.50 8.20
N VAL A 15 -1.98 10.82 8.89
CA VAL A 15 -3.16 10.22 8.25
C VAL A 15 -4.05 11.28 7.61
N VAL A 16 -4.27 12.41 8.29
CA VAL A 16 -5.05 13.53 7.73
C VAL A 16 -4.39 14.08 6.46
N VAL A 17 -3.08 14.33 6.50
CA VAL A 17 -2.34 14.83 5.33
C VAL A 17 -2.39 13.81 4.19
N PHE A 18 -2.22 12.51 4.48
CA PHE A 18 -2.35 11.45 3.48
C PHE A 18 -3.74 11.45 2.83
N LEU A 19 -4.81 11.50 3.61
CA LEU A 19 -6.17 11.52 3.09
C LEU A 19 -6.42 12.75 2.22
N ILE A 20 -5.93 13.92 2.64
CA ILE A 20 -6.03 15.15 1.86
C ILE A 20 -5.25 15.01 0.55
N CYS A 21 -4.00 14.58 0.58
CA CYS A 21 -3.16 14.44 -0.61
C CYS A 21 -3.72 13.42 -1.60
N VAL A 22 -4.23 12.28 -1.12
CA VAL A 22 -4.67 11.18 -2.00
C VAL A 22 -6.10 11.35 -2.48
N LYS A 23 -7.01 11.92 -1.68
CA LYS A 23 -8.44 12.03 -2.02
C LYS A 23 -8.90 13.42 -2.43
N VAL A 24 -8.33 14.48 -1.83
CA VAL A 24 -8.78 15.87 -2.08
C VAL A 24 -8.00 16.49 -3.23
N ILE A 25 -6.69 16.22 -3.35
CA ILE A 25 -5.85 16.73 -4.45
C ILE A 25 -6.05 15.86 -5.72
N ARG A 26 -7.24 15.45 -6.01
CA ARG A 26 -7.66 14.85 -7.30
C ARG A 26 -7.92 15.92 -8.34
N ILE A 27 -7.12 16.94 -8.36
CA ILE A 27 -7.30 18.02 -9.31
C ILE A 27 -6.63 17.62 -10.63
N ARG A 28 -7.20 18.05 -11.73
CA ARG A 28 -6.80 17.63 -13.09
C ARG A 28 -5.66 18.50 -13.61
N GLY A 29 -4.58 17.89 -14.09
CA GLY A 29 -3.47 18.60 -14.76
C GLY A 29 -2.09 18.07 -14.36
N GLU A 30 -1.09 18.28 -15.20
CA GLU A 30 0.29 17.78 -15.01
C GLU A 30 0.96 18.30 -13.74
N GLY A 31 0.76 19.58 -13.40
CA GLY A 31 1.33 20.16 -12.17
C GLY A 31 0.87 19.47 -10.90
N ILE A 32 -0.27 18.81 -10.94
CA ILE A 32 -0.83 18.07 -9.81
C ILE A 32 -0.25 16.67 -9.72
N LEU A 33 0.00 16.01 -10.85
CA LEU A 33 0.69 14.73 -10.86
C LEU A 33 2.08 14.87 -10.23
N TRP A 34 2.83 15.92 -10.55
CA TRP A 34 4.09 16.28 -9.89
C TRP A 34 3.91 16.45 -8.38
N THR A 35 2.90 17.21 -7.97
CA THR A 35 2.61 17.46 -6.55
C THR A 35 2.25 16.17 -5.83
N GLN A 36 1.49 15.28 -6.45
CA GLN A 36 1.15 13.97 -5.89
C GLN A 36 2.40 13.09 -5.74
N CYS A 37 3.25 12.99 -6.76
CA CYS A 37 4.49 12.22 -6.69
C CYS A 37 5.41 12.74 -5.56
N LEU A 38 5.59 14.04 -5.47
CA LEU A 38 6.38 14.65 -4.39
C LEU A 38 5.76 14.39 -3.02
N ALA A 39 4.43 14.47 -2.90
CA ALA A 39 3.74 14.16 -1.65
C ALA A 39 3.94 12.68 -1.24
N TYR A 40 3.82 11.73 -2.16
CA TYR A 40 4.11 10.31 -1.88
C TYR A 40 5.54 10.10 -1.41
N ILE A 41 6.52 10.70 -2.08
CA ILE A 41 7.94 10.59 -1.72
C ILE A 41 8.19 11.19 -0.32
N LEU A 42 7.74 12.42 -0.09
CA LEU A 42 7.95 13.10 1.20
C LEU A 42 7.23 12.40 2.36
N LEU A 43 5.98 11.97 2.16
CA LEU A 43 5.22 11.24 3.18
C LEU A 43 5.79 9.84 3.41
N GLY A 44 6.29 9.18 2.37
CA GLY A 44 6.98 7.89 2.51
C GLY A 44 8.28 8.02 3.31
N LEU A 45 9.09 9.05 3.04
CA LEU A 45 10.30 9.36 3.84
C LEU A 45 9.94 9.68 5.29
N LEU A 46 8.87 10.48 5.50
CA LEU A 46 8.38 10.78 6.85
C LEU A 46 7.89 9.51 7.56
N ALA A 47 7.24 8.57 6.84
CA ALA A 47 6.84 7.28 7.39
C ALA A 47 8.05 6.47 7.88
N VAL A 48 9.11 6.39 7.08
CA VAL A 48 10.38 5.73 7.48
C VAL A 48 10.95 6.37 8.74
N TYR A 49 10.91 7.68 8.86
CA TYR A 49 11.39 8.39 10.05
C TYR A 49 10.53 8.11 11.29
N ILE A 50 9.20 8.18 11.16
CA ILE A 50 8.25 7.96 12.28
C ILE A 50 8.32 6.52 12.79
N PHE A 51 8.37 5.55 11.88
CA PHE A 51 8.34 4.11 12.18
C PHE A 51 9.71 3.45 12.14
N ARG A 52 10.79 4.25 12.21
CA ARG A 52 12.18 3.75 12.14
C ARG A 52 12.50 2.61 13.11
N ASP A 53 11.91 2.64 14.32
CA ASP A 53 12.19 1.65 15.36
C ASP A 53 11.50 0.31 15.04
N GLU A 54 10.28 0.36 14.52
CA GLU A 54 9.54 -0.81 14.04
C GLU A 54 10.22 -1.43 12.82
N ILE A 55 10.69 -0.61 11.87
CA ILE A 55 11.44 -1.06 10.68
C ILE A 55 12.77 -1.68 11.10
N LYS A 56 13.55 -1.03 11.99
CA LYS A 56 14.80 -1.60 12.51
C LYS A 56 14.57 -2.92 13.23
N THR A 57 13.46 -3.04 13.96
CA THR A 57 13.07 -4.31 14.59
C THR A 57 12.81 -5.38 13.54
N GLY A 58 12.08 -5.07 12.49
CA GLY A 58 11.85 -5.97 11.37
C GLY A 58 13.16 -6.46 10.73
N VAL A 59 14.10 -5.54 10.46
CA VAL A 59 15.42 -5.89 9.91
C VAL A 59 16.21 -6.80 10.85
N LYS A 60 16.15 -6.56 12.18
CA LYS A 60 16.79 -7.45 13.15
C LYS A 60 16.20 -8.87 13.15
N LEU A 61 14.90 -9.00 12.96
CA LEU A 61 14.22 -10.30 12.91
C LEU A 61 14.72 -11.16 11.75
N TRP A 62 15.13 -10.57 10.62
CA TRP A 62 15.76 -11.30 9.51
C TRP A 62 17.08 -11.97 9.94
N LYS A 63 17.88 -11.32 10.78
CA LYS A 63 19.13 -11.89 11.30
C LYS A 63 18.89 -12.98 12.33
N ILE A 64 17.84 -12.86 13.15
CA ILE A 64 17.53 -13.82 14.23
C ILE A 64 16.88 -15.10 13.67
N ASN A 65 15.95 -14.96 12.74
CA ASN A 65 15.15 -16.07 12.20
C ASN A 65 15.04 -16.00 10.67
N PRO A 66 16.15 -16.12 9.90
CA PRO A 66 16.13 -15.91 8.45
C PRO A 66 15.20 -16.90 7.74
N ILE A 67 15.28 -18.18 8.06
CA ILE A 67 14.45 -19.24 7.43
C ILE A 67 12.96 -18.98 7.67
N LYS A 68 12.57 -18.66 8.90
CA LYS A 68 11.17 -18.37 9.24
C LYS A 68 10.65 -17.15 8.45
N ASN A 69 11.45 -16.10 8.32
CA ASN A 69 11.04 -14.91 7.58
C ASN A 69 10.93 -15.18 6.07
N VAL A 70 11.84 -15.98 5.50
CA VAL A 70 11.76 -16.44 4.11
C VAL A 70 10.51 -17.28 3.87
N LEU A 71 10.19 -18.23 4.75
CA LEU A 71 8.98 -19.04 4.64
C LEU A 71 7.71 -18.19 4.72
N TRP A 72 7.67 -17.19 5.61
CA TRP A 72 6.55 -16.24 5.67
C TRP A 72 6.46 -15.39 4.40
N LEU A 73 7.58 -14.88 3.88
CA LEU A 73 7.61 -14.11 2.64
C LEU A 73 7.08 -14.92 1.46
N ILE A 74 7.55 -16.15 1.28
CA ILE A 74 7.10 -17.04 0.20
C ILE A 74 5.64 -17.41 0.38
N GLY A 75 5.22 -17.82 1.59
CA GLY A 75 3.84 -18.18 1.88
C GLY A 75 2.86 -17.04 1.64
N CYS A 76 3.24 -15.82 2.05
CA CYS A 76 2.44 -14.61 1.80
C CYS A 76 2.38 -14.26 0.31
N PHE A 77 3.50 -14.38 -0.41
CA PHE A 77 3.53 -14.14 -1.85
C PHE A 77 2.60 -15.10 -2.60
N ILE A 78 2.67 -16.40 -2.28
CA ILE A 78 1.80 -17.43 -2.89
C ILE A 78 0.32 -17.15 -2.56
N ALA A 79 0.01 -16.84 -1.30
CA ALA A 79 -1.36 -16.55 -0.88
C ALA A 79 -1.92 -15.29 -1.55
N ASP A 80 -1.12 -14.22 -1.58
CA ASP A 80 -1.50 -12.96 -2.22
C ASP A 80 -1.70 -13.16 -3.72
N MET A 81 -0.76 -13.78 -4.41
CA MET A 81 -0.84 -14.09 -5.84
C MET A 81 -2.05 -14.96 -6.17
N GLY A 82 -2.30 -16.02 -5.41
CA GLY A 82 -3.45 -16.89 -5.63
C GLY A 82 -4.79 -16.19 -5.47
N LEU A 83 -4.93 -15.34 -4.43
CA LEU A 83 -6.14 -14.55 -4.20
C LEU A 83 -6.32 -13.44 -5.25
N ASN A 84 -5.24 -12.84 -5.72
CA ASN A 84 -5.28 -11.86 -6.82
C ASN A 84 -5.73 -12.53 -8.13
N ILE A 85 -5.18 -13.70 -8.49
CA ILE A 85 -5.60 -14.46 -9.67
C ILE A 85 -7.09 -14.80 -9.59
N LEU A 86 -7.54 -15.31 -8.44
CA LEU A 86 -8.96 -15.65 -8.25
C LEU A 86 -9.87 -14.42 -8.38
N SER A 87 -9.47 -13.28 -7.81
CA SER A 87 -10.23 -12.04 -7.86
C SER A 87 -10.30 -11.47 -9.29
N ASN A 88 -9.17 -11.49 -10.01
CA ASN A 88 -9.11 -11.02 -11.39
C ASN A 88 -9.92 -11.94 -12.32
N TYR A 89 -9.91 -13.26 -12.07
CA TYR A 89 -10.76 -14.19 -12.79
C TYR A 89 -12.25 -13.90 -12.55
N LEU A 90 -12.64 -13.64 -11.31
CA LEU A 90 -14.00 -13.25 -10.95
C LEU A 90 -14.41 -11.95 -11.67
N GLN A 91 -13.54 -10.95 -11.71
CA GLN A 91 -13.77 -9.72 -12.45
C GLN A 91 -13.96 -10.00 -13.94
N TYR A 92 -13.07 -10.79 -14.55
CA TYR A 92 -13.15 -11.15 -15.96
C TYR A 92 -14.47 -11.86 -16.33
N VAL A 93 -14.95 -12.76 -15.47
CA VAL A 93 -16.21 -13.48 -15.69
C VAL A 93 -17.43 -12.56 -15.57
N LEU A 94 -17.44 -11.66 -14.57
CA LEU A 94 -18.60 -10.81 -14.29
C LEU A 94 -18.61 -9.52 -15.10
N TYR A 95 -17.44 -8.95 -15.40
CA TYR A 95 -17.26 -7.65 -16.04
C TYR A 95 -16.04 -7.67 -16.96
N PRO A 96 -16.07 -8.44 -18.09
CA PRO A 96 -14.90 -8.67 -18.95
C PRO A 96 -14.31 -7.38 -19.57
N ASP A 97 -15.16 -6.41 -19.87
CA ASP A 97 -14.73 -5.15 -20.52
C ASP A 97 -14.49 -4.01 -19.53
N TYR A 98 -14.54 -4.28 -18.21
CA TYR A 98 -14.38 -3.24 -17.21
C TYR A 98 -12.90 -3.04 -16.87
N ILE A 99 -12.41 -1.83 -17.09
CA ILE A 99 -11.10 -1.36 -16.66
C ILE A 99 -11.31 -0.40 -15.47
N SER A 100 -10.63 -0.64 -14.37
CA SER A 100 -10.77 0.20 -13.18
C SER A 100 -10.31 1.65 -13.44
N MET A 101 -10.93 2.59 -12.74
CA MET A 101 -10.52 4.00 -12.85
C MET A 101 -9.07 4.21 -12.35
N GLN A 102 -8.57 3.33 -11.48
CA GLN A 102 -7.19 3.37 -11.00
C GLN A 102 -6.22 2.99 -12.12
N GLU A 103 -6.45 1.89 -12.84
CA GLU A 103 -5.63 1.46 -13.97
C GLU A 103 -5.55 2.54 -15.04
N ASN A 104 -6.68 3.06 -15.46
CA ASN A 104 -6.75 4.18 -16.40
C ASN A 104 -5.99 5.44 -15.92
N SER A 105 -5.93 5.67 -14.60
CA SER A 105 -5.21 6.81 -14.04
C SER A 105 -3.70 6.59 -14.03
N ILE A 106 -3.23 5.36 -13.81
CA ILE A 106 -1.82 4.99 -13.86
C ILE A 106 -1.30 5.07 -15.30
N GLU A 107 -2.00 4.51 -16.27
CA GLU A 107 -1.61 4.60 -17.70
C GLU A 107 -1.50 6.05 -18.16
N ARG A 108 -2.49 6.89 -17.81
CA ARG A 108 -2.42 8.34 -18.11
C ARG A 108 -1.26 9.04 -17.41
N ALA A 109 -0.86 8.61 -16.21
CA ALA A 109 0.30 9.17 -15.54
C ALA A 109 1.58 8.88 -16.31
N PHE A 110 1.78 7.65 -16.80
CA PHE A 110 2.94 7.29 -17.62
C PHE A 110 2.91 7.88 -19.04
N SER A 111 1.75 8.32 -19.52
CA SER A 111 1.62 9.08 -20.79
C SER A 111 1.78 10.60 -20.59
N SER A 112 2.17 11.07 -19.40
CA SER A 112 2.32 12.50 -19.07
C SER A 112 3.77 12.97 -19.25
N SER A 113 4.04 14.26 -19.00
CA SER A 113 5.40 14.82 -19.00
C SER A 113 6.21 14.51 -17.74
N VAL A 114 5.64 13.82 -16.73
CA VAL A 114 6.36 13.43 -15.53
C VAL A 114 7.30 12.26 -15.84
N PRO A 115 8.62 12.37 -15.57
CA PRO A 115 9.55 11.28 -15.85
C PRO A 115 9.15 9.97 -15.15
N ASP A 116 9.20 8.86 -15.87
CA ASP A 116 8.83 7.53 -15.38
C ASP A 116 9.53 7.15 -14.07
N ILE A 117 10.80 7.54 -13.92
CA ILE A 117 11.55 7.27 -12.69
C ILE A 117 10.90 7.93 -11.47
N VAL A 118 10.29 9.11 -11.63
CA VAL A 118 9.59 9.81 -10.54
C VAL A 118 8.30 9.07 -10.20
N LEU A 119 7.55 8.60 -11.20
CA LEU A 119 6.34 7.80 -11.02
C LEU A 119 6.67 6.46 -10.36
N ILE A 120 7.70 5.77 -10.83
CA ILE A 120 8.15 4.49 -10.27
C ILE A 120 8.59 4.65 -8.81
N LEU A 121 9.36 5.68 -8.48
CA LEU A 121 9.75 5.96 -7.09
C LEU A 121 8.53 6.28 -6.22
N ALA A 122 7.65 7.17 -6.69
CA ALA A 122 6.48 7.60 -5.93
C ALA A 122 5.49 6.44 -5.70
N LEU A 123 5.08 5.73 -6.75
CA LEU A 123 4.03 4.72 -6.72
C LEU A 123 4.55 3.31 -6.41
N GLY A 124 5.78 2.99 -6.80
CA GLY A 124 6.38 1.66 -6.65
C GLY A 124 7.13 1.46 -5.33
N ILE A 125 7.65 2.52 -4.72
CA ILE A 125 8.47 2.42 -3.51
C ILE A 125 7.86 3.20 -2.35
N PHE A 126 7.73 4.52 -2.47
CA PHE A 126 7.30 5.36 -1.36
C PHE A 126 5.81 5.22 -1.05
N GLY A 127 4.96 5.00 -2.07
CA GLY A 127 3.54 4.68 -1.88
C GLY A 127 3.34 3.42 -1.04
N PRO A 128 3.89 2.26 -1.42
CA PRO A 128 3.89 1.05 -0.59
C PRO A 128 4.39 1.25 0.84
N ILE A 129 5.51 1.95 1.04
CA ILE A 129 6.03 2.23 2.38
C ILE A 129 5.04 3.04 3.21
N LEU A 130 4.47 4.09 2.61
CA LEU A 130 3.46 4.95 3.21
C LEU A 130 2.21 4.15 3.61
N GLU A 131 1.71 3.32 2.71
CA GLU A 131 0.51 2.52 2.93
C GLU A 131 0.72 1.46 4.00
N GLU A 132 1.85 0.75 3.99
CA GLU A 132 2.20 -0.20 5.06
C GLU A 132 2.36 0.48 6.42
N ALA A 133 2.91 1.70 6.46
CA ALA A 133 2.99 2.48 7.69
C ALA A 133 1.61 2.78 8.28
N ILE A 134 0.63 3.14 7.44
CA ILE A 134 -0.74 3.44 7.87
C ILE A 134 -1.49 2.17 8.25
N TYR A 135 -1.58 1.22 7.32
CA TYR A 135 -2.47 0.08 7.47
C TYR A 135 -1.91 -0.99 8.41
N ARG A 136 -0.59 -1.25 8.39
CA ARG A 136 0.02 -2.31 9.19
C ARG A 136 0.64 -1.78 10.47
N LEU A 137 1.54 -0.82 10.39
CA LEU A 137 2.22 -0.31 11.59
C LEU A 137 1.28 0.48 12.50
N PHE A 138 0.45 1.35 11.93
CA PHE A 138 -0.49 2.13 12.74
C PHE A 138 -1.79 1.38 13.04
N LEU A 139 -2.61 1.04 12.03
CA LEU A 139 -3.92 0.44 12.29
C LEU A 139 -3.75 -0.94 12.94
N VAL A 140 -3.15 -1.91 12.26
CA VAL A 140 -3.03 -3.27 12.81
C VAL A 140 -2.13 -3.29 14.05
N GLY A 141 -1.01 -2.57 14.03
CA GLY A 141 -0.03 -2.56 15.13
C GLY A 141 -0.53 -1.92 16.42
N ASN A 142 -1.29 -0.83 16.34
CA ASN A 142 -1.77 -0.11 17.53
C ASN A 142 -3.19 -0.47 17.92
N LEU A 143 -4.15 -0.55 16.96
CA LEU A 143 -5.53 -0.84 17.32
C LEU A 143 -5.71 -2.27 17.81
N SER A 144 -4.94 -3.23 17.29
CA SER A 144 -5.05 -4.61 17.78
C SER A 144 -4.52 -4.82 19.21
N LYS A 145 -4.02 -3.78 19.86
CA LYS A 145 -3.74 -3.78 21.31
C LYS A 145 -5.01 -3.56 22.16
N LYS A 146 -6.06 -2.98 21.58
CA LYS A 146 -7.30 -2.61 22.25
C LYS A 146 -8.53 -3.34 21.70
N ILE A 147 -8.49 -3.73 20.43
CA ILE A 147 -9.59 -4.37 19.69
C ILE A 147 -9.08 -5.70 19.12
N SER A 148 -9.95 -6.69 19.05
CA SER A 148 -9.59 -8.00 18.47
C SER A 148 -9.00 -7.87 17.06
N SER A 149 -7.92 -8.59 16.80
CA SER A 149 -7.27 -8.63 15.49
C SER A 149 -8.19 -9.18 14.40
N PHE A 150 -9.16 -10.04 14.77
CA PHE A 150 -10.19 -10.53 13.85
C PHE A 150 -11.11 -9.44 13.30
N ILE A 151 -11.18 -8.29 13.98
CA ILE A 151 -11.93 -7.11 13.53
C ILE A 151 -10.99 -6.11 12.85
N VAL A 152 -9.84 -5.83 13.49
CA VAL A 152 -8.92 -4.79 13.01
C VAL A 152 -8.33 -5.12 11.65
N ILE A 153 -7.97 -6.38 11.39
CA ILE A 153 -7.34 -6.77 10.12
C ILE A 153 -8.34 -6.64 8.95
N PRO A 154 -9.56 -7.19 8.98
CA PRO A 154 -10.54 -6.98 7.91
C PRO A 154 -10.91 -5.50 7.72
N VAL A 155 -11.07 -4.73 8.80
CA VAL A 155 -11.35 -3.29 8.71
C VAL A 155 -10.18 -2.56 8.02
N SER A 156 -8.94 -2.87 8.39
CA SER A 156 -7.76 -2.30 7.73
C SER A 156 -7.69 -2.66 6.24
N ALA A 157 -8.06 -3.89 5.88
CA ALA A 157 -8.10 -4.36 4.50
C ALA A 157 -9.22 -3.67 3.69
N LEU A 158 -10.39 -3.48 4.28
CA LEU A 158 -11.50 -2.73 3.65
C LEU A 158 -11.12 -1.26 3.43
N LEU A 159 -10.48 -0.61 4.41
CA LEU A 159 -10.00 0.76 4.27
C LEU A 159 -8.91 0.86 3.19
N PHE A 160 -8.01 -0.12 3.12
CA PHE A 160 -7.00 -0.21 2.08
C PHE A 160 -7.64 -0.30 0.68
N MET A 161 -8.59 -1.20 0.48
CA MET A 161 -9.36 -1.33 -0.76
C MET A 161 -10.10 -0.03 -1.09
N ALA A 162 -10.85 0.54 -0.13
CA ALA A 162 -11.65 1.75 -0.34
C ALA A 162 -10.80 2.97 -0.75
N MET A 163 -9.54 3.05 -0.32
CA MET A 163 -8.63 4.11 -0.72
C MET A 163 -8.21 4.01 -2.20
N HIS A 164 -8.27 2.84 -2.80
CA HIS A 164 -7.98 2.63 -4.20
C HIS A 164 -9.20 2.85 -5.11
N MET A 165 -10.41 2.62 -4.58
CA MET A 165 -11.66 2.81 -5.33
C MET A 165 -11.92 4.29 -5.64
N ASN A 166 -12.41 4.54 -6.84
CA ASN A 166 -12.77 5.86 -7.36
C ASN A 166 -14.28 6.08 -7.47
N ALA A 167 -15.07 5.00 -7.43
CA ALA A 167 -16.53 5.02 -7.44
C ALA A 167 -17.08 3.90 -6.54
N LEU A 168 -18.33 4.06 -6.09
CA LEU A 168 -19.04 3.04 -5.33
C LEU A 168 -19.99 2.29 -6.25
N THR A 169 -19.45 1.66 -7.30
CA THR A 169 -20.16 0.79 -8.21
C THR A 169 -19.76 -0.66 -8.03
N LEU A 170 -20.62 -1.60 -8.38
CA LEU A 170 -20.31 -3.02 -8.22
C LEU A 170 -19.12 -3.47 -9.09
N PRO A 171 -18.95 -3.04 -10.35
CA PRO A 171 -17.74 -3.33 -11.13
C PRO A 171 -16.46 -2.82 -10.47
N GLU A 172 -16.46 -1.57 -9.97
CA GLU A 172 -15.30 -0.98 -9.26
C GLU A 172 -14.97 -1.74 -7.97
N LEU A 173 -15.98 -2.18 -7.22
CA LEU A 173 -15.79 -2.99 -6.02
C LEU A 173 -15.17 -4.36 -6.35
N ILE A 174 -15.66 -5.03 -7.39
CA ILE A 174 -15.12 -6.33 -7.82
C ILE A 174 -13.69 -6.18 -8.33
N SER A 175 -13.38 -5.14 -9.12
CA SER A 175 -12.02 -4.88 -9.62
C SER A 175 -11.00 -4.58 -8.51
N HIS A 176 -11.46 -4.17 -7.34
CA HIS A 176 -10.59 -3.87 -6.19
C HIS A 176 -10.56 -4.98 -5.13
N LEU A 177 -11.22 -6.13 -5.35
CA LEU A 177 -11.07 -7.29 -4.46
C LEU A 177 -9.61 -7.75 -4.28
N PRO A 178 -8.73 -7.70 -5.30
CA PRO A 178 -7.31 -7.96 -5.10
C PRO A 178 -6.72 -7.13 -3.96
N LYS A 179 -7.03 -5.82 -3.90
CA LYS A 179 -6.54 -4.93 -2.84
C LYS A 179 -7.06 -5.31 -1.44
N PHE A 180 -8.31 -5.77 -1.35
CA PHE A 180 -8.85 -6.28 -0.09
C PHE A 180 -8.08 -7.52 0.39
N PHE A 181 -7.87 -8.49 -0.49
CA PHE A 181 -7.16 -9.73 -0.12
C PHE A 181 -5.67 -9.48 0.19
N THR A 182 -4.99 -8.64 -0.58
CA THR A 182 -3.65 -8.16 -0.25
C THR A 182 -3.63 -7.50 1.14
N GLY A 183 -4.65 -6.68 1.42
CA GLY A 183 -4.84 -6.07 2.74
C GLY A 183 -4.92 -7.08 3.88
N LEU A 184 -5.67 -8.16 3.68
CA LEU A 184 -5.81 -9.26 4.65
C LEU A 184 -4.49 -10.03 4.83
N VAL A 185 -3.87 -10.49 3.73
CA VAL A 185 -2.63 -11.27 3.76
C VAL A 185 -1.52 -10.51 4.48
N TYR A 186 -1.30 -9.24 4.12
CA TYR A 186 -0.26 -8.42 4.74
C TYR A 186 -0.59 -8.07 6.20
N GLY A 187 -1.88 -7.82 6.51
CA GLY A 187 -2.33 -7.60 7.88
C GLY A 187 -2.10 -8.79 8.80
N ILE A 188 -2.44 -10.01 8.34
CA ILE A 188 -2.20 -11.27 9.06
C ILE A 188 -0.70 -11.49 9.23
N THR A 189 0.08 -11.35 8.15
CA THR A 189 1.54 -11.50 8.16
C THR A 189 2.18 -10.60 9.19
N TYR A 190 1.87 -9.31 9.16
CA TYR A 190 2.41 -8.37 10.14
C TYR A 190 1.97 -8.72 11.57
N LYS A 191 0.70 -9.10 11.77
CA LYS A 191 0.21 -9.46 13.12
C LYS A 191 0.92 -10.64 13.71
N VAL A 192 1.20 -11.69 12.91
CA VAL A 192 1.84 -12.94 13.35
C VAL A 192 3.35 -12.78 13.49
N THR A 193 3.99 -12.18 12.48
CA THR A 193 5.47 -12.09 12.45
C THR A 193 6.02 -10.92 13.25
N LYS A 194 5.23 -9.86 13.46
CA LYS A 194 5.68 -8.56 13.97
C LYS A 194 6.81 -7.94 13.11
N ASN A 195 6.91 -8.38 11.86
CA ASN A 195 7.93 -7.95 10.92
C ASN A 195 7.30 -7.17 9.77
N SER A 196 7.32 -5.83 9.87
CA SER A 196 6.80 -4.94 8.83
C SER A 196 7.60 -4.99 7.53
N THR A 197 8.88 -5.40 7.58
CA THR A 197 9.71 -5.42 6.37
C THR A 197 9.33 -6.54 5.41
N ILE A 198 8.61 -7.57 5.86
CA ILE A 198 8.04 -8.60 4.98
C ILE A 198 6.92 -7.99 4.14
N SER A 199 5.93 -7.34 4.76
CA SER A 199 4.80 -6.74 4.03
C SER A 199 5.23 -5.56 3.16
N ILE A 200 6.13 -4.69 3.65
CA ILE A 200 6.72 -3.61 2.84
C ILE A 200 7.44 -4.18 1.61
N GLY A 201 8.30 -5.18 1.80
CA GLY A 201 9.05 -5.81 0.72
C GLY A 201 8.14 -6.46 -0.33
N LEU A 202 7.12 -7.19 0.09
CA LEU A 202 6.12 -7.78 -0.80
C LEU A 202 5.33 -6.72 -1.57
N HIS A 203 4.93 -5.65 -0.90
CA HIS A 203 4.16 -4.58 -1.52
C HIS A 203 4.97 -3.85 -2.59
N VAL A 204 6.22 -3.51 -2.29
CA VAL A 204 7.17 -2.95 -3.28
C VAL A 204 7.37 -3.93 -4.43
N PHE A 205 7.58 -5.21 -4.13
CA PHE A 205 7.80 -6.25 -5.15
C PHE A 205 6.56 -6.45 -6.05
N ASN A 206 5.35 -6.32 -5.54
CA ASN A 206 4.13 -6.42 -6.34
C ASN A 206 3.91 -5.19 -7.24
N ASN A 207 4.28 -4.00 -6.78
CA ASN A 207 4.04 -2.77 -7.54
C ASN A 207 5.12 -2.50 -8.59
N LEU A 208 6.40 -2.68 -8.26
CA LEU A 208 7.51 -2.31 -9.15
C LEU A 208 7.46 -2.97 -10.53
N PRO A 209 7.31 -4.31 -10.66
CA PRO A 209 7.29 -4.95 -11.98
C PRO A 209 6.15 -4.43 -12.86
N THR A 210 4.97 -4.27 -12.29
CA THR A 210 3.79 -3.75 -13.01
C THR A 210 4.04 -2.34 -13.55
N LEU A 211 4.58 -1.43 -12.73
CA LEU A 211 4.85 -0.05 -13.13
C LEU A 211 5.96 0.02 -14.19
N ILE A 212 6.99 -0.81 -14.07
CA ILE A 212 8.07 -0.91 -15.08
C ILE A 212 7.51 -1.41 -16.42
N LEU A 213 6.64 -2.43 -16.39
CA LEU A 213 6.00 -2.94 -17.61
C LEU A 213 5.11 -1.88 -18.26
N ILE A 214 4.34 -1.12 -17.49
CA ILE A 214 3.53 -0.01 -18.01
C ILE A 214 4.44 1.05 -18.64
N ALA A 215 5.51 1.48 -17.97
CA ALA A 215 6.47 2.45 -18.52
C ALA A 215 7.03 2.00 -19.88
N ILE A 216 7.40 0.72 -20.01
CA ILE A 216 7.91 0.15 -21.27
C ILE A 216 6.81 0.08 -22.33
N SER A 217 5.56 -0.17 -21.97
CA SER A 217 4.46 -0.32 -22.93
C SER A 217 3.94 1.01 -23.50
N VAL A 218 4.20 2.12 -22.80
CA VAL A 218 3.76 3.47 -23.19
C VAL A 218 4.89 4.26 -23.87
N ALA A 219 6.16 3.85 -23.72
CA ALA A 219 7.34 4.47 -24.35
C ALA A 219 7.39 4.19 -25.86
#